data_cf5ee3e9db6f03bc968afe191eea1ca4
#
_entry.id   cf5ee3e9db6f03bc968afe191eea1ca4
#
_cell.length_a   1.000
_cell.length_b   1.000
_cell.length_c   1.000
_cell.angle_alpha   90.00
_cell.angle_beta   90.00
_cell.angle_gamma   90.00
#
_symmetry.space_group_name_H-M   'P 1'
#
loop_
_entity.id
_entity.type
_entity.pdbx_description
1 polymer ?
#
loop_
_entity_poly.entity_id
_entity_poly.type
_entity_poly.pdbx_seq_one_letter_code
_entity_poly.pdbx_strand_id
1 'polypeptide(L)'
;WDEFKHRAALRLMAANPGRVYEGPVPDPLLAIPVLEVELEADGRVRRINVLRYPRQAKDTTQLAIDAVKRAAPFGPVSHLPRPWKFAEVFLFDDDRRFKPRTLDE
;
A
#
# COMPACT_ATOMS: atom_id res chain seq x y z
N TRP A 1 5.75 -12.35 8.33
CA TRP A 1 5.11 -11.38 7.44
C TRP A 1 5.60 -9.95 7.66
N ASP A 2 6.10 -9.62 8.84
CA ASP A 2 6.54 -8.24 9.11
C ASP A 2 7.68 -7.79 8.20
N GLU A 3 8.66 -8.66 7.96
CA GLU A 3 9.76 -8.36 7.06
C GLU A 3 9.26 -8.19 5.61
N PHE A 4 8.35 -9.06 5.18
CA PHE A 4 7.75 -8.96 3.85
C PHE A 4 6.97 -7.64 3.70
N LYS A 5 6.16 -7.27 4.69
CA LYS A 5 5.40 -6.01 4.66
C LYS A 5 6.32 -4.80 4.57
N HIS A 6 7.44 -4.82 5.28
CA HIS A 6 8.40 -3.72 5.22
C HIS A 6 8.99 -3.59 3.82
N ARG A 7 9.41 -4.70 3.21
CA ARG A 7 9.93 -4.69 1.84
C ARG A 7 8.87 -4.27 0.83
N ALA A 8 7.63 -4.72 1.01
CA ALA A 8 6.52 -4.33 0.15
C ALA A 8 6.25 -2.83 0.23
N ALA A 9 6.33 -2.26 1.43
CA ALA A 9 6.16 -0.82 1.64
C ALA A 9 7.27 -0.01 0.95
N LEU A 10 8.51 -0.45 1.04
CA LEU A 10 9.63 0.17 0.34
C LEU A 10 9.44 0.10 -1.18
N ARG A 11 8.94 -1.02 -1.68
CA ARG A 11 8.67 -1.21 -3.10
C ARG A 11 7.55 -0.29 -3.58
N LEU A 12 6.50 -0.11 -2.77
CA LEU A 12 5.43 0.85 -3.07
C LEU A 12 5.99 2.27 -3.25
N MET A 13 6.90 2.68 -2.38
CA MET A 13 7.55 3.98 -2.49
C MET A 13 8.38 4.09 -3.77
N ALA A 14 9.22 3.10 -4.04
CA ALA A 14 10.13 3.10 -5.17
C ALA A 14 9.41 3.07 -6.53
N ALA A 15 8.28 2.37 -6.60
CA ALA A 15 7.52 2.20 -7.84
C ALA A 15 6.59 3.38 -8.16
N ASN A 16 6.45 4.34 -7.25
CA ASN A 16 5.50 5.44 -7.38
C ASN A 16 6.18 6.80 -7.22
N PRO A 17 7.23 7.11 -8.01
CA PRO A 17 7.91 8.40 -7.91
C PRO A 17 6.95 9.55 -8.19
N GLY A 18 7.09 10.64 -7.42
CA GLY A 18 6.23 11.81 -7.54
C GLY A 18 4.84 11.65 -6.94
N ARG A 19 4.49 10.45 -6.46
CA ARG A 19 3.19 10.14 -5.85
C ARG A 19 3.28 9.79 -4.38
N VAL A 20 4.47 9.90 -3.81
CA VAL A 20 4.74 9.55 -2.42
C VAL A 20 5.44 10.68 -1.71
N TYR A 21 5.42 10.66 -0.38
CA TYR A 21 6.19 11.60 0.42
C TYR A 21 6.96 10.84 1.51
N GLU A 22 8.05 11.44 1.95
CA GLU A 22 8.85 10.96 3.06
C GLU A 22 8.73 11.94 4.23
N GLY A 23 9.25 11.57 5.38
CA GLY A 23 9.21 12.40 6.56
C GLY A 23 7.91 12.25 7.36
N PRO A 24 7.64 13.20 8.26
CA PRO A 24 6.50 13.08 9.17
C PRO A 24 5.17 13.13 8.45
N VAL A 25 4.22 12.34 8.98
CA VAL A 25 2.85 12.31 8.49
C VAL A 25 2.15 13.62 8.88
N PRO A 26 1.51 14.31 7.92
CA PRO A 26 0.78 15.55 8.24
C PRO A 26 -0.45 15.28 9.11
N ASP A 27 -0.85 16.32 9.86
CA ASP A 27 -2.05 16.30 10.68
C ASP A 27 -2.84 17.57 10.39
N PRO A 28 -4.07 17.47 9.85
CA PRO A 28 -4.77 16.22 9.50
C PRO A 28 -4.33 15.61 8.17
N LEU A 29 -4.64 14.33 8.00
CA LEU A 29 -4.49 13.63 6.73
C LEU A 29 -5.72 13.89 5.85
N LEU A 30 -5.53 13.88 4.53
CA LEU A 30 -6.62 14.00 3.58
C LEU A 30 -7.52 12.77 3.60
N ALA A 31 -6.92 11.58 3.51
CA ALA A 31 -7.64 10.31 3.43
C ALA A 31 -6.74 9.15 3.81
N ILE A 32 -7.36 8.07 4.31
CA ILE A 32 -6.65 6.90 4.81
C ILE A 32 -7.33 5.62 4.28
N PRO A 33 -7.24 5.33 2.97
CA PRO A 33 -7.75 4.06 2.46
C PRO A 33 -6.88 2.90 2.94
N VAL A 34 -7.53 1.75 3.19
CA VAL A 34 -6.84 0.53 3.61
C VAL A 34 -7.13 -0.55 2.58
N LEU A 35 -6.07 -1.16 2.06
CA LEU A 35 -6.18 -2.24 1.08
C LEU A 35 -5.62 -3.54 1.64
N GLU A 36 -6.24 -4.64 1.24
CA GLU A 36 -5.71 -5.99 1.43
C GLU A 36 -5.30 -6.50 0.05
N VAL A 37 -4.06 -6.96 -0.07
CA VAL A 37 -3.50 -7.45 -1.33
C VAL A 37 -3.32 -8.96 -1.22
N GLU A 38 -4.08 -9.71 -2.01
CA GLU A 38 -3.92 -11.15 -2.13
C GLU A 38 -2.91 -11.46 -3.23
N LEU A 39 -2.02 -12.40 -2.95
CA LEU A 39 -0.87 -12.69 -3.81
C LEU A 39 -0.87 -14.12 -4.34
N GLU A 40 -0.29 -14.28 -5.52
CA GLU A 40 0.14 -15.58 -6.03
C GLU A 40 1.48 -15.96 -5.38
N ALA A 41 1.88 -17.23 -5.53
CA ALA A 41 3.11 -17.74 -4.93
C ALA A 41 4.36 -16.93 -5.31
N ASP A 42 4.38 -16.36 -6.51
CA ASP A 42 5.51 -15.57 -7.01
C ASP A 42 5.41 -14.07 -6.67
N GLY A 43 4.37 -13.66 -5.94
CA GLY A 43 4.19 -12.28 -5.51
C GLY A 43 3.40 -11.41 -6.48
N ARG A 44 2.89 -11.98 -7.57
CA ARG A 44 1.94 -11.23 -8.42
C ARG A 44 0.65 -10.99 -7.66
N VAL A 45 0.00 -9.88 -7.94
CA VAL A 45 -1.28 -9.53 -7.32
C VAL A 45 -2.40 -10.39 -7.93
N ARG A 46 -3.07 -11.15 -7.05
CA ARG A 46 -4.23 -11.94 -7.42
C ARG A 46 -5.51 -11.11 -7.32
N ARG A 47 -5.64 -10.33 -6.24
CA ARG A 47 -6.83 -9.55 -5.93
C ARG A 47 -6.49 -8.45 -4.96
N ILE A 48 -7.20 -7.32 -5.07
CA ILE A 48 -7.10 -6.22 -4.12
C ILE A 48 -8.50 -6.02 -3.53
N ASN A 49 -8.59 -6.09 -2.21
CA ASN A 49 -9.82 -5.86 -1.47
C ASN A 49 -9.70 -4.55 -0.70
N VAL A 50 -10.73 -3.70 -0.77
CA VAL A 50 -10.74 -2.45 -0.02
C VAL A 50 -11.31 -2.73 1.36
N LEU A 51 -10.48 -2.62 2.40
CA LEU A 51 -10.88 -2.85 3.79
C LEU A 51 -11.50 -1.61 4.40
N ARG A 52 -11.08 -0.42 3.94
CA ARG A 52 -11.62 0.84 4.42
C ARG A 52 -11.69 1.85 3.28
N TYR A 53 -12.88 2.41 3.05
CA TYR A 53 -13.09 3.52 2.13
C TYR A 53 -13.05 4.83 2.91
N PRO A 54 -12.30 5.85 2.43
CA PRO A 54 -12.31 7.16 3.08
C PRO A 54 -13.66 7.85 2.86
N ARG A 55 -14.02 8.74 3.79
CA ARG A 55 -15.26 9.51 3.72
C ARG A 55 -15.17 10.67 2.71
N GLN A 56 -13.98 11.21 2.55
CA GLN A 56 -13.69 12.30 1.62
C GLN A 56 -12.53 11.89 0.72
N ALA A 57 -12.34 12.64 -0.38
CA ALA A 57 -11.28 12.35 -1.35
C ALA A 57 -11.33 10.86 -1.76
N LYS A 58 -12.50 10.41 -2.19
CA LYS A 58 -12.76 8.99 -2.48
C LYS A 58 -11.90 8.47 -3.63
N ASP A 59 -11.39 9.35 -4.48
CA ASP A 59 -10.45 9.03 -5.54
C ASP A 59 -9.15 8.43 -5.02
N THR A 60 -8.78 8.69 -3.75
CA THR A 60 -7.55 8.15 -3.16
C THR A 60 -7.56 6.62 -3.08
N THR A 61 -8.73 5.99 -2.98
CA THR A 61 -8.83 4.54 -3.03
C THR A 61 -8.31 4.00 -4.36
N GLN A 62 -8.72 4.59 -5.47
CA GLN A 62 -8.24 4.17 -6.79
C GLN A 62 -6.76 4.50 -6.97
N LEU A 63 -6.31 5.63 -6.46
CA LEU A 63 -4.88 5.99 -6.49
C LEU A 63 -4.04 4.96 -5.74
N ALA A 64 -4.52 4.47 -4.59
CA ALA A 64 -3.84 3.43 -3.82
C ALA A 64 -3.81 2.10 -4.60
N ILE A 65 -4.92 1.71 -5.21
CA ILE A 65 -4.99 0.50 -6.04
C ILE A 65 -4.00 0.58 -7.20
N ASP A 66 -3.95 1.70 -7.89
CA ASP A 66 -3.03 1.91 -9.01
C ASP A 66 -1.57 1.85 -8.54
N ALA A 67 -1.29 2.38 -7.35
CA ALA A 67 0.05 2.34 -6.77
C ALA A 67 0.51 0.90 -6.49
N VAL A 68 -0.39 0.06 -5.98
CA VAL A 68 -0.12 -1.37 -5.75
C VAL A 68 0.18 -2.06 -7.08
N LYS A 69 -0.60 -1.80 -8.09
CA LYS A 69 -0.41 -2.40 -9.43
C LYS A 69 0.93 -2.02 -10.05
N ARG A 70 1.39 -0.78 -9.84
CA ARG A 70 2.72 -0.34 -10.32
C ARG A 70 3.85 -1.04 -9.58
N ALA A 71 3.64 -1.38 -8.33
CA ALA A 71 4.67 -2.01 -7.50
C ALA A 71 4.77 -3.53 -7.70
N ALA A 72 3.73 -4.16 -8.20
CA ALA A 72 3.71 -5.60 -8.42
C ALA A 72 4.72 -6.02 -9.50
N PRO A 73 5.30 -7.23 -9.40
CA PRO A 73 5.14 -8.22 -8.34
C PRO A 73 5.96 -7.89 -7.09
N PHE A 74 5.52 -8.41 -5.94
CA PHE A 74 6.13 -8.11 -4.64
C PHE A 74 7.19 -9.13 -4.20
N GLY A 75 7.54 -10.07 -5.05
CA GLY A 75 8.46 -11.13 -4.73
C GLY A 75 7.77 -12.37 -4.16
N PRO A 76 8.46 -13.51 -4.13
CA PRO A 76 7.85 -14.80 -3.79
C PRO A 76 7.41 -14.86 -2.33
N VAL A 77 6.27 -15.51 -2.10
CA VAL A 77 5.68 -15.70 -0.77
C VAL A 77 5.44 -17.18 -0.43
N SER A 78 5.85 -18.10 -1.32
CA SER A 78 5.60 -19.52 -1.13
C SER A 78 6.21 -20.09 0.15
N HIS A 79 7.24 -19.46 0.70
CA HIS A 79 7.89 -19.83 1.96
C HIS A 79 7.17 -19.26 3.19
N LEU A 80 6.17 -18.42 3.00
CA LEU A 80 5.41 -17.80 4.10
C LEU A 80 4.12 -18.58 4.37
N PRO A 81 3.57 -18.50 5.59
CA PRO A 81 2.30 -19.13 5.91
C PRO A 81 1.15 -18.58 5.07
N ARG A 82 0.26 -19.46 4.66
CA ARG A 82 -1.00 -19.09 4.00
C ARG A 82 -1.99 -18.52 5.02
N PRO A 83 -2.94 -17.67 4.60
CA PRO A 83 -3.12 -17.18 3.23
C PRO A 83 -2.06 -16.16 2.81
N TRP A 84 -1.72 -16.10 1.54
CA TRP A 84 -0.75 -15.16 0.99
C TRP A 84 -1.41 -13.83 0.72
N LYS A 85 -1.38 -12.97 1.71
CA LYS A 85 -1.96 -11.64 1.62
C LYS A 85 -1.35 -10.73 2.67
N PHE A 86 -1.40 -9.43 2.40
CA PHE A 86 -1.01 -8.42 3.38
C PHE A 86 -1.93 -7.21 3.27
N ALA A 87 -2.07 -6.48 4.34
CA ALA A 87 -2.81 -5.23 4.37
C ALA A 87 -1.86 -4.04 4.47
N GLU A 88 -2.22 -2.94 3.81
CA GLU A 88 -1.48 -1.69 3.93
C GLU A 88 -2.44 -0.53 4.08
N VAL A 89 -2.05 0.41 4.93
CA VAL A 89 -2.76 1.66 5.17
C VAL A 89 -2.03 2.77 4.41
N PHE A 90 -2.77 3.51 3.58
CA PHE A 90 -2.22 4.56 2.74
C PHE A 90 -2.54 5.91 3.35
N LEU A 91 -1.51 6.61 3.82
CA LEU A 91 -1.65 7.90 4.50
C LEU A 91 -1.50 9.03 3.48
N PHE A 92 -2.62 9.49 2.92
CA PHE A 92 -2.62 10.50 1.86
C PHE A 92 -2.58 11.91 2.43
N ASP A 93 -1.66 12.73 1.89
CA ASP A 93 -1.60 14.17 2.18
C ASP A 93 -2.55 14.97 1.25
N ASP A 94 -2.60 16.29 1.44
CA ASP A 94 -3.47 17.16 0.65
C ASP A 94 -3.11 17.23 -0.84
N ASP A 95 -1.90 16.84 -1.19
CA ASP A 95 -1.42 16.82 -2.58
C ASP A 95 -1.63 15.44 -3.23
N ARG A 96 -2.39 14.57 -2.57
CA ARG A 96 -2.65 13.19 -3.01
C ARG A 96 -1.40 12.38 -3.22
N ARG A 97 -0.38 12.63 -2.38
CA ARG A 97 0.78 11.76 -2.23
C ARG A 97 0.58 10.92 -0.99
N PHE A 98 1.11 9.71 -0.97
CA PHE A 98 0.92 8.81 0.16
C PHE A 98 2.24 8.34 0.77
N LYS A 99 2.11 7.89 2.02
CA LYS A 99 3.16 7.15 2.73
C LYS A 99 2.50 5.89 3.27
N PRO A 100 3.09 4.70 3.04
CA PRO A 100 2.59 3.49 3.69
C PRO A 100 2.79 3.60 5.20
N ARG A 101 1.75 3.29 5.96
CA ARG A 101 1.84 3.35 7.43
C ARG A 101 2.93 2.43 7.98
N THR A 102 3.21 1.31 7.32
CA THR A 102 4.29 0.40 7.68
C THR A 102 5.63 1.12 7.84
N LEU A 103 5.85 2.20 7.10
CA LEU A 103 7.08 3.00 7.16
C LEU A 103 6.98 4.19 8.11
N ASP A 104 5.85 4.41 8.74
CA ASP A 104 5.64 5.49 9.70
C ASP A 104 5.90 4.97 11.11
N GLU A 105 7.09 5.24 11.59
CA GLU A 105 7.54 4.82 12.92
C GLU A 105 7.53 5.95 13.93
#